data_23afccb5ae41814f804fe983e854979e
#
_entry.id   23afccb5ae41814f804fe983e854979e
#
_cell.length_a   1.000
_cell.length_b   1.000
_cell.length_c   1.000
_cell.angle_alpha   90.00
_cell.angle_beta   90.00
_cell.angle_gamma   90.00
#
_symmetry.space_group_name_H-M   'P 1'
#
loop_
_entity.id
_entity.type
_entity.pdbx_description
1 polymer ?
#
loop_
_entity_poly.entity_id
_entity_poly.type
_entity_poly.pdbx_seq_one_letter_code
_entity_poly.pdbx_strand_id
1 'polypeptide(L)'
;MKIVIIIPTYNEKENIANTIEDLEKELERAKGHQVDILIFDSQSPDGTAKIVNKLTKKYQNLHLVEEKEKSGLGGAYIQGMRYAMDKMQAEVVFEYDADGSHLPKYVPGMIEVLDQGADVVVGSRYVPRGKMPDNWGIHRKLVSYLGNFIARAVLFTPQYRDMTSGFRGTKTKWLKKIDLDNLLSKQFAYKIHLYFALHKLGAKIVEYPIEFIDRSKGKSKFPRNNIKDSLRVVFTLRLRESKQFIKFGIVGFIGFVVNAAGIEVFRALPVIEGLADNFSHFAGVPILGLLAAPASWSAAGGAELAIISNFTLNNIWTFKEKKITQALKLFFKFLQFNLTSIGAVIIQFVAVGGATLFFGDTLMVRQVSFSLALIFLIVPYNYLMYTRVIWKTHKKL
;
A
#
# COMPACT_ATOMS: atom_id res chain seq x y z
N MET A 1 -8.67 -20.20 21.49
CA MET A 1 -8.11 -18.83 21.44
C MET A 1 -8.86 -17.94 22.42
N LYS A 2 -8.17 -16.94 22.99
CA LYS A 2 -8.81 -15.84 23.72
C LYS A 2 -9.14 -14.70 22.75
N ILE A 3 -10.42 -14.43 22.55
CA ILE A 3 -10.95 -13.50 21.55
C ILE A 3 -11.59 -12.32 22.27
N VAL A 4 -11.32 -11.09 21.83
CA VAL A 4 -11.98 -9.89 22.35
C VAL A 4 -12.69 -9.18 21.19
N ILE A 5 -14.02 -9.01 21.32
CA ILE A 5 -14.82 -8.24 20.37
C ILE A 5 -14.91 -6.81 20.87
N ILE A 6 -14.28 -5.88 20.16
CA ILE A 6 -14.26 -4.46 20.49
C ILE A 6 -15.44 -3.76 19.82
N ILE A 7 -16.24 -3.06 20.62
CA ILE A 7 -17.40 -2.30 20.17
C ILE A 7 -17.26 -0.84 20.66
N PRO A 8 -16.74 0.05 19.81
CA PRO A 8 -16.72 1.47 20.16
C PRO A 8 -18.15 2.04 20.21
N THR A 9 -18.44 2.84 21.22
CA THR A 9 -19.75 3.47 21.39
C THR A 9 -19.63 4.99 21.54
N TYR A 10 -20.57 5.70 20.91
CA TYR A 10 -20.85 7.10 21.17
C TYR A 10 -22.30 7.42 20.86
N ASN A 11 -23.12 7.67 21.87
CA ASN A 11 -24.58 7.86 21.75
C ASN A 11 -25.27 6.69 21.04
N GLU A 12 -25.13 5.49 21.58
CA GLU A 12 -25.74 4.25 21.08
C GLU A 12 -26.76 3.65 22.07
N LYS A 13 -27.33 4.47 22.93
CA LYS A 13 -28.31 4.08 23.95
C LYS A 13 -29.44 3.19 23.40
N GLU A 14 -29.89 3.49 22.18
CA GLU A 14 -31.03 2.79 21.56
C GLU A 14 -30.67 1.40 20.98
N ASN A 15 -29.37 1.16 20.72
CA ASN A 15 -28.89 -0.04 20.02
C ASN A 15 -28.11 -0.97 20.93
N ILE A 16 -27.31 -0.43 21.86
CA ILE A 16 -26.23 -1.17 22.53
C ILE A 16 -26.74 -2.40 23.31
N ALA A 17 -27.91 -2.33 23.96
CA ALA A 17 -28.44 -3.49 24.70
C ALA A 17 -28.76 -4.65 23.78
N ASN A 18 -29.47 -4.40 22.68
CA ASN A 18 -29.81 -5.42 21.69
C ASN A 18 -28.53 -6.00 21.02
N THR A 19 -27.57 -5.13 20.70
CA THR A 19 -26.30 -5.55 20.10
C THR A 19 -25.55 -6.53 21.00
N ILE A 20 -25.48 -6.25 22.31
CA ILE A 20 -24.84 -7.14 23.28
C ILE A 20 -25.63 -8.44 23.42
N GLU A 21 -26.93 -8.38 23.60
CA GLU A 21 -27.78 -9.56 23.80
C GLU A 21 -27.79 -10.49 22.58
N ASP A 22 -27.81 -9.93 21.37
CA ASP A 22 -27.78 -10.72 20.15
C ASP A 22 -26.38 -11.34 19.89
N LEU A 23 -25.29 -10.63 20.26
CA LEU A 23 -23.95 -11.21 20.25
C LEU A 23 -23.85 -12.38 21.24
N GLU A 24 -24.29 -12.22 22.50
CA GLU A 24 -24.22 -13.27 23.51
C GLU A 24 -24.89 -14.56 23.06
N LYS A 25 -26.08 -14.46 22.43
CA LYS A 25 -26.81 -15.63 21.88
C LYS A 25 -25.99 -16.37 20.81
N GLU A 26 -25.29 -15.65 19.94
CA GLU A 26 -24.51 -16.28 18.87
C GLU A 26 -23.15 -16.81 19.38
N LEU A 27 -22.57 -16.18 20.42
CA LEU A 27 -21.31 -16.61 21.01
C LEU A 27 -21.40 -18.01 21.69
N GLU A 28 -22.60 -18.45 22.09
CA GLU A 28 -22.82 -19.83 22.55
C GLU A 28 -22.41 -20.87 21.49
N ARG A 29 -22.37 -20.47 20.21
CA ARG A 29 -21.96 -21.33 19.10
C ARG A 29 -20.45 -21.34 18.86
N ALA A 30 -19.71 -20.38 19.42
CA ALA A 30 -18.25 -20.28 19.32
C ALA A 30 -17.55 -21.23 20.33
N LYS A 31 -17.90 -22.51 20.32
CA LYS A 31 -17.40 -23.51 21.27
C LYS A 31 -15.88 -23.66 21.19
N GLY A 32 -15.23 -23.82 22.33
CA GLY A 32 -13.78 -24.02 22.43
C GLY A 32 -12.97 -22.72 22.44
N HIS A 33 -13.61 -21.56 22.46
CA HIS A 33 -12.97 -20.25 22.59
C HIS A 33 -13.47 -19.51 23.81
N GLN A 34 -12.58 -18.72 24.41
CA GLN A 34 -12.97 -17.72 25.40
C GLN A 34 -13.23 -16.42 24.63
N VAL A 35 -14.47 -15.96 24.62
CA VAL A 35 -14.86 -14.73 23.90
C VAL A 35 -15.34 -13.70 24.90
N ASP A 36 -14.64 -12.58 24.97
CA ASP A 36 -14.99 -11.41 25.77
C ASP A 36 -15.51 -10.30 24.86
N ILE A 37 -16.47 -9.51 25.33
CA ILE A 37 -16.98 -8.30 24.66
C ILE A 37 -16.42 -7.08 25.39
N LEU A 38 -15.73 -6.21 24.68
CA LEU A 38 -15.19 -4.97 25.19
C LEU A 38 -15.96 -3.77 24.58
N ILE A 39 -16.82 -3.16 25.37
CA ILE A 39 -17.43 -1.88 25.02
C ILE A 39 -16.42 -0.78 25.35
N PHE A 40 -16.07 0.02 24.34
CA PHE A 40 -15.16 1.15 24.48
C PHE A 40 -15.91 2.44 24.23
N ASP A 41 -16.39 3.08 25.34
CA ASP A 41 -17.30 4.21 25.27
C ASP A 41 -16.56 5.56 25.23
N SER A 42 -16.86 6.35 24.20
CA SER A 42 -16.26 7.66 23.98
C SER A 42 -17.01 8.78 24.72
N GLN A 43 -17.27 8.61 26.02
CA GLN A 43 -17.98 9.53 26.90
C GLN A 43 -19.38 9.87 26.37
N SER A 44 -20.21 8.87 26.17
CA SER A 44 -21.59 9.05 25.67
C SER A 44 -22.47 9.80 26.68
N PRO A 45 -22.97 11.00 26.35
CA PRO A 45 -23.83 11.77 27.26
C PRO A 45 -25.25 11.21 27.36
N ASP A 46 -25.68 10.32 26.45
CA ASP A 46 -27.03 9.78 26.37
C ASP A 46 -27.32 8.66 27.38
N GLY A 47 -26.33 8.22 28.13
CA GLY A 47 -26.46 7.14 29.13
C GLY A 47 -26.15 5.76 28.58
N THR A 48 -25.49 5.64 27.41
CA THR A 48 -24.99 4.37 26.84
C THR A 48 -24.17 3.59 27.87
N ALA A 49 -23.15 4.20 28.50
CA ALA A 49 -22.31 3.56 29.49
C ALA A 49 -23.11 3.03 30.72
N LYS A 50 -24.17 3.72 31.14
CA LYS A 50 -25.06 3.28 32.24
C LYS A 50 -25.78 1.97 31.88
N ILE A 51 -26.21 1.80 30.63
CA ILE A 51 -26.87 0.59 30.15
C ILE A 51 -25.86 -0.55 30.14
N VAL A 52 -24.68 -0.33 29.55
CA VAL A 52 -23.61 -1.34 29.52
C VAL A 52 -23.24 -1.79 30.93
N ASN A 53 -23.07 -0.85 31.87
CA ASN A 53 -22.73 -1.15 33.27
C ASN A 53 -23.81 -1.98 34.02
N LYS A 54 -25.08 -1.91 33.60
CA LYS A 54 -26.12 -2.82 34.10
C LYS A 54 -25.95 -4.22 33.51
N LEU A 55 -25.57 -4.33 32.23
CA LEU A 55 -25.41 -5.59 31.53
C LEU A 55 -24.15 -6.35 31.96
N THR A 56 -23.08 -5.67 32.44
CA THR A 56 -21.90 -6.35 33.01
C THR A 56 -22.22 -7.16 34.25
N LYS A 57 -23.32 -6.87 34.96
CA LYS A 57 -23.80 -7.70 36.08
C LYS A 57 -24.46 -8.98 35.61
N LYS A 58 -24.96 -9.02 34.38
CA LYS A 58 -25.63 -10.19 33.75
C LYS A 58 -24.63 -11.06 33.00
N TYR A 59 -23.68 -10.45 32.29
CA TYR A 59 -22.71 -11.12 31.44
C TYR A 59 -21.29 -10.91 31.98
N GLN A 60 -20.63 -11.97 32.47
CA GLN A 60 -19.30 -11.90 33.10
C GLN A 60 -18.18 -11.61 32.09
N ASN A 61 -18.40 -11.95 30.82
CA ASN A 61 -17.47 -11.71 29.70
C ASN A 61 -17.65 -10.32 29.04
N LEU A 62 -18.56 -9.46 29.57
CA LEU A 62 -18.79 -8.12 29.11
C LEU A 62 -17.98 -7.12 29.95
N HIS A 63 -17.17 -6.30 29.28
CA HIS A 63 -16.33 -5.29 29.89
C HIS A 63 -16.66 -3.90 29.35
N LEU A 64 -16.60 -2.89 30.21
CA LEU A 64 -16.77 -1.49 29.86
C LEU A 64 -15.48 -0.73 30.15
N VAL A 65 -14.99 0.01 29.17
CA VAL A 65 -13.91 1.00 29.30
C VAL A 65 -14.40 2.32 28.73
N GLU A 66 -14.21 3.40 29.45
CA GLU A 66 -14.53 4.75 29.01
C GLU A 66 -13.25 5.50 28.60
N GLU A 67 -13.27 6.14 27.42
CA GLU A 67 -12.17 7.03 26.99
C GLU A 67 -12.06 8.23 27.94
N LYS A 68 -10.85 8.73 28.12
CA LYS A 68 -10.64 10.00 28.82
C LYS A 68 -11.13 11.19 27.99
N GLU A 69 -10.90 11.14 26.69
CA GLU A 69 -11.30 12.15 25.71
C GLU A 69 -11.69 11.47 24.41
N LYS A 70 -12.71 11.99 23.73
CA LYS A 70 -13.19 11.43 22.47
C LYS A 70 -12.14 11.53 21.36
N SER A 71 -11.61 10.41 20.90
CA SER A 71 -10.53 10.32 19.90
C SER A 71 -11.02 10.07 18.47
N GLY A 72 -12.32 9.88 18.25
CA GLY A 72 -12.93 9.46 16.99
C GLY A 72 -12.97 7.94 16.83
N LEU A 73 -13.70 7.45 15.82
CA LEU A 73 -13.97 6.01 15.64
C LEU A 73 -12.68 5.18 15.57
N GLY A 74 -11.72 5.60 14.74
CA GLY A 74 -10.44 4.89 14.62
C GLY A 74 -9.60 4.99 15.88
N GLY A 75 -9.63 6.14 16.57
CA GLY A 75 -8.95 6.31 17.86
C GLY A 75 -9.49 5.36 18.92
N ALA A 76 -10.82 5.24 19.04
CA ALA A 76 -11.47 4.34 19.97
C ALA A 76 -11.13 2.87 19.67
N TYR A 77 -11.14 2.45 18.39
CA TYR A 77 -10.69 1.10 18.01
C TYR A 77 -9.21 0.86 18.36
N ILE A 78 -8.33 1.81 18.08
CA ILE A 78 -6.89 1.66 18.38
C ILE A 78 -6.66 1.51 19.89
N GLN A 79 -7.29 2.34 20.70
CA GLN A 79 -7.20 2.26 22.17
C GLN A 79 -7.80 0.93 22.68
N GLY A 80 -8.98 0.54 22.15
CA GLY A 80 -9.60 -0.75 22.45
C GLY A 80 -8.72 -1.95 22.08
N MET A 81 -8.06 -1.92 20.92
CA MET A 81 -7.09 -2.97 20.52
C MET A 81 -5.91 -3.06 21.49
N ARG A 82 -5.35 -1.91 21.92
CA ARG A 82 -4.28 -1.89 22.93
C ARG A 82 -4.77 -2.47 24.25
N TYR A 83 -5.93 -2.02 24.73
CA TYR A 83 -6.50 -2.55 25.96
C TYR A 83 -6.75 -4.06 25.90
N ALA A 84 -7.30 -4.55 24.78
CA ALA A 84 -7.52 -5.98 24.57
C ALA A 84 -6.19 -6.76 24.55
N MET A 85 -5.16 -6.24 23.91
CA MET A 85 -3.84 -6.91 23.87
C MET A 85 -3.09 -6.86 25.20
N ASP A 86 -3.07 -5.70 25.86
CA ASP A 86 -2.19 -5.46 27.00
C ASP A 86 -2.84 -5.85 28.34
N LYS A 87 -4.14 -5.60 28.50
CA LYS A 87 -4.88 -5.87 29.76
C LYS A 87 -5.66 -7.16 29.71
N MET A 88 -6.28 -7.48 28.57
CA MET A 88 -7.09 -8.70 28.45
C MET A 88 -6.31 -9.88 27.85
N GLN A 89 -5.06 -9.68 27.37
CA GLN A 89 -4.20 -10.71 26.79
C GLN A 89 -4.88 -11.43 25.60
N ALA A 90 -5.61 -10.69 24.77
CA ALA A 90 -6.30 -11.22 23.60
C ALA A 90 -5.32 -11.82 22.58
N GLU A 91 -5.64 -13.00 22.07
CA GLU A 91 -4.95 -13.64 20.93
C GLU A 91 -5.55 -13.19 19.61
N VAL A 92 -6.85 -12.84 19.62
CA VAL A 92 -7.60 -12.31 18.48
C VAL A 92 -8.43 -11.13 18.93
N VAL A 93 -8.46 -10.10 18.10
CA VAL A 93 -9.32 -8.92 18.29
C VAL A 93 -10.30 -8.84 17.13
N PHE A 94 -11.58 -8.69 17.44
CA PHE A 94 -12.62 -8.35 16.47
C PHE A 94 -12.99 -6.88 16.57
N GLU A 95 -13.12 -6.24 15.41
CA GLU A 95 -13.75 -4.92 15.25
C GLU A 95 -15.22 -5.13 14.91
N TYR A 96 -16.12 -4.52 15.66
CA TYR A 96 -17.57 -4.70 15.54
C TYR A 96 -18.30 -3.38 15.84
N ASP A 97 -19.23 -2.97 14.98
CA ASP A 97 -19.93 -1.69 15.14
C ASP A 97 -21.18 -1.87 16.02
N ALA A 98 -21.50 -0.87 16.85
CA ALA A 98 -22.59 -0.93 17.86
C ALA A 98 -24.01 -0.76 17.28
N ASP A 99 -24.15 -0.36 16.01
CA ASP A 99 -25.39 0.11 15.41
C ASP A 99 -26.28 -0.98 14.78
N GLY A 100 -25.92 -2.25 15.01
CA GLY A 100 -26.63 -3.40 14.49
C GLY A 100 -26.41 -3.67 13.00
N SER A 101 -25.51 -2.94 12.34
CA SER A 101 -25.22 -3.16 10.92
C SER A 101 -24.42 -4.44 10.64
N HIS A 102 -23.69 -4.91 11.61
CA HIS A 102 -23.00 -6.19 11.60
C HIS A 102 -23.86 -7.25 12.27
N LEU A 103 -24.25 -8.29 11.52
CA LEU A 103 -25.08 -9.36 12.08
C LEU A 103 -24.23 -10.34 12.90
N PRO A 104 -24.57 -10.58 14.19
CA PRO A 104 -23.80 -11.47 15.08
C PRO A 104 -23.64 -12.89 14.57
N LYS A 105 -24.62 -13.40 13.79
CA LYS A 105 -24.61 -14.76 13.20
C LYS A 105 -23.35 -15.09 12.40
N TYR A 106 -22.59 -14.08 11.95
CA TYR A 106 -21.36 -14.30 11.19
C TYR A 106 -20.10 -14.48 12.05
N VAL A 107 -20.16 -14.08 13.34
CA VAL A 107 -19.00 -14.18 14.25
C VAL A 107 -18.47 -15.61 14.37
N PRO A 108 -19.30 -16.64 14.63
CA PRO A 108 -18.81 -18.01 14.74
C PRO A 108 -18.10 -18.50 13.48
N GLY A 109 -18.69 -18.28 12.29
CA GLY A 109 -18.08 -18.67 11.02
C GLY A 109 -16.78 -17.91 10.70
N MET A 110 -16.67 -16.63 11.12
CA MET A 110 -15.43 -15.89 10.99
C MET A 110 -14.34 -16.41 11.94
N ILE A 111 -14.69 -16.88 13.13
CA ILE A 111 -13.78 -17.55 14.07
C ILE A 111 -13.25 -18.85 13.46
N GLU A 112 -14.11 -19.67 12.86
CA GLU A 112 -13.71 -20.89 12.16
C GLU A 112 -12.68 -20.64 11.05
N VAL A 113 -12.81 -19.53 10.29
CA VAL A 113 -11.83 -19.15 9.27
C VAL A 113 -10.45 -18.85 9.90
N LEU A 114 -10.41 -18.26 11.09
CA LEU A 114 -9.16 -18.04 11.83
C LEU A 114 -8.56 -19.35 12.35
N ASP A 115 -9.38 -20.33 12.75
CA ASP A 115 -8.95 -21.67 13.15
C ASP A 115 -8.37 -22.46 11.99
N GLN A 116 -8.91 -22.27 10.78
CA GLN A 116 -8.43 -22.86 9.53
C GLN A 116 -7.11 -22.21 9.03
N GLY A 117 -6.51 -21.35 9.85
CA GLY A 117 -5.18 -20.81 9.62
C GLY A 117 -5.13 -19.44 8.93
N ALA A 118 -6.25 -18.73 8.80
CA ALA A 118 -6.21 -17.32 8.46
C ALA A 118 -5.59 -16.51 9.61
N ASP A 119 -4.90 -15.42 9.27
CA ASP A 119 -4.37 -14.47 10.25
C ASP A 119 -5.34 -13.31 10.48
N VAL A 120 -6.11 -13.00 9.45
CA VAL A 120 -7.13 -11.96 9.44
C VAL A 120 -8.34 -12.47 8.70
N VAL A 121 -9.52 -12.27 9.25
CA VAL A 121 -10.81 -12.48 8.58
C VAL A 121 -11.54 -11.16 8.46
N VAL A 122 -12.09 -10.87 7.29
CA VAL A 122 -12.82 -9.63 7.01
C VAL A 122 -14.19 -9.96 6.49
N GLY A 123 -15.23 -9.47 7.15
CA GLY A 123 -16.60 -9.58 6.65
C GLY A 123 -16.77 -8.71 5.40
N SER A 124 -16.98 -9.33 4.24
CA SER A 124 -17.00 -8.65 2.94
C SER A 124 -18.39 -8.66 2.31
N ARG A 125 -18.82 -7.49 1.84
CA ARG A 125 -20.09 -7.27 1.12
C ARG A 125 -19.97 -7.59 -0.36
N TYR A 126 -18.74 -7.74 -0.90
CA TYR A 126 -18.46 -7.78 -2.34
C TYR A 126 -17.93 -9.12 -2.83
N VAL A 127 -17.73 -10.07 -1.96
CA VAL A 127 -17.43 -11.47 -2.33
C VAL A 127 -18.72 -12.23 -2.69
N PRO A 128 -18.65 -13.37 -3.40
CA PRO A 128 -19.84 -14.19 -3.66
C PRO A 128 -20.62 -14.49 -2.36
N ARG A 129 -21.93 -14.35 -2.39
CA ARG A 129 -22.85 -14.42 -1.23
C ARG A 129 -22.80 -13.26 -0.25
N GLY A 130 -21.89 -12.30 -0.40
CA GLY A 130 -21.94 -11.03 0.33
C GLY A 130 -23.02 -10.11 -0.25
N LYS A 131 -23.63 -9.26 0.60
CA LYS A 131 -24.71 -8.36 0.19
C LYS A 131 -24.56 -6.97 0.80
N MET A 132 -24.82 -5.93 -0.01
CA MET A 132 -25.07 -4.57 0.46
C MET A 132 -26.56 -4.41 0.84
N PRO A 133 -26.90 -3.43 1.70
CA PRO A 133 -28.27 -3.16 2.05
C PRO A 133 -29.14 -2.86 0.82
N ASP A 134 -30.31 -3.49 0.76
CA ASP A 134 -31.23 -3.32 -0.36
C ASP A 134 -31.78 -1.89 -0.43
N ASN A 135 -31.99 -1.27 0.72
CA ASN A 135 -32.49 0.09 0.89
C ASN A 135 -31.49 1.20 0.57
N TRP A 136 -30.23 0.87 0.25
CA TRP A 136 -29.28 1.88 -0.21
C TRP A 136 -29.61 2.34 -1.63
N GLY A 137 -29.74 3.67 -1.82
CA GLY A 137 -29.88 4.26 -3.14
C GLY A 137 -28.66 3.92 -4.04
N ILE A 138 -28.88 3.89 -5.35
CA ILE A 138 -27.88 3.53 -6.36
C ILE A 138 -26.59 4.34 -6.21
N HIS A 139 -26.70 5.66 -5.94
CA HIS A 139 -25.55 6.54 -5.73
C HIS A 139 -24.66 6.08 -4.55
N ARG A 140 -25.27 5.66 -3.42
CA ARG A 140 -24.54 5.17 -2.26
C ARG A 140 -23.82 3.86 -2.53
N LYS A 141 -24.49 2.95 -3.26
CA LYS A 141 -23.90 1.68 -3.73
C LYS A 141 -22.71 1.93 -4.65
N LEU A 142 -22.86 2.85 -5.62
CA LEU A 142 -21.79 3.24 -6.54
C LEU A 142 -20.59 3.85 -5.83
N VAL A 143 -20.81 4.81 -4.91
CA VAL A 143 -19.73 5.45 -4.14
C VAL A 143 -18.97 4.40 -3.31
N SER A 144 -19.69 3.48 -2.68
CA SER A 144 -19.09 2.41 -1.88
C SER A 144 -18.25 1.44 -2.74
N TYR A 145 -18.78 1.03 -3.90
CA TYR A 145 -18.07 0.17 -4.84
C TYR A 145 -16.84 0.86 -5.44
N LEU A 146 -17.02 2.11 -5.92
CA LEU A 146 -15.95 2.90 -6.53
C LEU A 146 -14.84 3.21 -5.52
N GLY A 147 -15.19 3.51 -4.27
CA GLY A 147 -14.21 3.74 -3.20
C GLY A 147 -13.31 2.54 -2.95
N ASN A 148 -13.91 1.33 -2.90
CA ASN A 148 -13.14 0.08 -2.78
C ASN A 148 -12.32 -0.21 -4.05
N PHE A 149 -12.87 0.04 -5.23
CA PHE A 149 -12.15 -0.13 -6.50
C PHE A 149 -10.91 0.78 -6.56
N ILE A 150 -11.05 2.08 -6.24
CA ILE A 150 -9.95 3.03 -6.22
C ILE A 150 -8.88 2.61 -5.19
N ALA A 151 -9.29 2.23 -3.98
CA ALA A 151 -8.36 1.79 -2.95
C ALA A 151 -7.52 0.59 -3.43
N ARG A 152 -8.17 -0.43 -4.00
CA ARG A 152 -7.50 -1.64 -4.53
C ARG A 152 -6.57 -1.34 -5.70
N ALA A 153 -7.03 -0.53 -6.66
CA ALA A 153 -6.26 -0.17 -7.84
C ALA A 153 -5.01 0.64 -7.48
N VAL A 154 -5.17 1.68 -6.65
CA VAL A 154 -4.07 2.56 -6.24
C VAL A 154 -3.07 1.83 -5.33
N LEU A 155 -3.53 0.97 -4.43
CA LEU A 155 -2.67 0.21 -3.52
C LEU A 155 -2.12 -1.09 -4.14
N PHE A 156 -2.51 -1.44 -5.38
CA PHE A 156 -2.14 -2.68 -6.06
C PHE A 156 -2.49 -3.94 -5.25
N THR A 157 -3.72 -3.97 -4.73
CA THR A 157 -4.27 -5.08 -3.95
C THR A 157 -5.55 -5.65 -4.58
N PRO A 158 -5.50 -6.12 -5.87
CA PRO A 158 -6.68 -6.55 -6.62
C PRO A 158 -7.37 -7.79 -6.03
N GLN A 159 -6.65 -8.57 -5.23
CA GLN A 159 -7.15 -9.80 -4.60
C GLN A 159 -8.20 -9.55 -3.51
N TYR A 160 -8.23 -8.36 -2.91
CA TYR A 160 -9.22 -8.00 -1.88
C TYR A 160 -10.39 -7.27 -2.50
N ARG A 161 -11.58 -7.40 -1.94
CA ARG A 161 -12.80 -6.77 -2.46
C ARG A 161 -13.40 -5.72 -1.54
N ASP A 162 -13.25 -5.87 -0.22
CA ASP A 162 -13.81 -4.94 0.77
C ASP A 162 -12.77 -4.43 1.77
N MET A 163 -11.95 -3.45 1.35
CA MET A 163 -10.94 -2.82 2.21
C MET A 163 -11.54 -1.82 3.22
N THR A 164 -12.83 -1.53 3.11
CA THR A 164 -13.53 -0.55 3.95
C THR A 164 -14.39 -1.18 5.03
N SER A 165 -14.50 -2.50 5.06
CA SER A 165 -15.28 -3.20 6.08
C SER A 165 -14.72 -2.96 7.49
N GLY A 166 -15.63 -2.70 8.42
CA GLY A 166 -15.32 -2.57 9.85
C GLY A 166 -15.51 -3.86 10.62
N PHE A 167 -16.01 -4.91 9.99
CA PHE A 167 -16.20 -6.22 10.62
C PHE A 167 -14.98 -7.09 10.33
N ARG A 168 -14.05 -7.15 11.27
CA ARG A 168 -12.77 -7.82 11.03
C ARG A 168 -12.24 -8.46 12.30
N GLY A 169 -11.81 -9.73 12.19
CA GLY A 169 -11.05 -10.46 13.21
C GLY A 169 -9.56 -10.50 12.84
N THR A 170 -8.68 -10.09 13.74
CA THR A 170 -7.23 -10.05 13.51
C THR A 170 -6.47 -10.72 14.63
N LYS A 171 -5.57 -11.66 14.33
CA LYS A 171 -4.66 -12.25 15.31
C LYS A 171 -3.67 -11.19 15.82
N THR A 172 -3.58 -11.03 17.12
CA THR A 172 -2.82 -9.95 17.78
C THR A 172 -1.32 -9.98 17.49
N LYS A 173 -0.76 -11.15 17.15
CA LYS A 173 0.63 -11.28 16.68
C LYS A 173 0.96 -10.37 15.49
N TRP A 174 -0.03 -10.01 14.67
CA TRP A 174 0.12 -9.10 13.55
C TRP A 174 -0.09 -7.65 13.95
N LEU A 175 -1.07 -7.36 14.82
CA LEU A 175 -1.30 -6.01 15.34
C LEU A 175 -0.08 -5.47 16.10
N LYS A 176 0.59 -6.33 16.89
CA LYS A 176 1.82 -6.00 17.63
C LYS A 176 2.98 -5.58 16.73
N LYS A 177 2.96 -5.90 15.43
CA LYS A 177 3.98 -5.49 14.45
C LYS A 177 3.66 -4.15 13.77
N ILE A 178 2.48 -3.59 14.02
CA ILE A 178 2.01 -2.36 13.39
C ILE A 178 2.09 -1.23 14.42
N ASP A 179 2.62 -0.11 14.00
CA ASP A 179 2.56 1.13 14.78
C ASP A 179 1.15 1.73 14.67
N LEU A 180 0.28 1.30 15.59
CA LEU A 180 -1.13 1.69 15.62
C LEU A 180 -1.33 3.20 15.87
N ASP A 181 -0.39 3.87 16.57
CA ASP A 181 -0.49 5.31 16.86
C ASP A 181 -0.23 6.16 15.62
N ASN A 182 0.56 5.67 14.70
CA ASN A 182 0.93 6.36 13.46
C ASN A 182 0.06 5.99 12.25
N LEU A 183 -1.12 5.42 12.49
CA LEU A 183 -2.12 5.27 11.43
C LEU A 183 -2.56 6.65 10.92
N LEU A 184 -2.68 6.79 9.59
CA LEU A 184 -2.91 8.06 8.90
C LEU A 184 -4.26 8.73 9.21
N SER A 185 -5.19 7.98 9.80
CA SER A 185 -6.50 8.51 10.17
C SER A 185 -6.91 7.96 11.54
N LYS A 186 -7.54 8.80 12.35
CA LYS A 186 -8.27 8.44 13.59
C LYS A 186 -9.79 8.36 13.36
N GLN A 187 -10.22 8.44 12.10
CA GLN A 187 -11.61 8.29 11.68
C GLN A 187 -11.80 6.98 10.91
N PHE A 188 -12.81 6.87 10.07
CA PHE A 188 -13.14 5.66 9.31
C PHE A 188 -11.99 5.12 8.44
N ALA A 189 -11.17 5.99 7.85
CA ALA A 189 -10.12 5.61 6.90
C ALA A 189 -8.94 4.83 7.53
N TYR A 190 -8.83 4.74 8.88
CA TYR A 190 -7.86 3.87 9.54
C TYR A 190 -8.00 2.40 9.08
N LYS A 191 -9.23 1.95 8.77
CA LYS A 191 -9.54 0.59 8.33
C LYS A 191 -8.75 0.21 7.06
N ILE A 192 -8.64 1.14 6.11
CA ILE A 192 -7.87 0.95 4.86
C ILE A 192 -6.38 0.86 5.17
N HIS A 193 -5.86 1.75 6.02
CA HIS A 193 -4.44 1.74 6.39
C HIS A 193 -4.07 0.46 7.13
N LEU A 194 -4.86 0.05 8.11
CA LEU A 194 -4.63 -1.17 8.87
C LEU A 194 -4.68 -2.42 7.97
N TYR A 195 -5.67 -2.48 7.07
CA TYR A 195 -5.78 -3.56 6.08
C TYR A 195 -4.51 -3.66 5.21
N PHE A 196 -4.08 -2.52 4.67
CA PHE A 196 -2.89 -2.45 3.84
C PHE A 196 -1.61 -2.80 4.62
N ALA A 197 -1.48 -2.34 5.87
CA ALA A 197 -0.34 -2.68 6.73
C ALA A 197 -0.27 -4.20 7.01
N LEU A 198 -1.41 -4.84 7.30
CA LEU A 198 -1.50 -6.29 7.48
C LEU A 198 -1.09 -7.05 6.21
N HIS A 199 -1.56 -6.59 5.03
CA HIS A 199 -1.15 -7.12 3.74
C HIS A 199 0.37 -7.00 3.53
N LYS A 200 0.95 -5.85 3.79
CA LYS A 200 2.40 -5.59 3.62
C LYS A 200 3.27 -6.44 4.55
N LEU A 201 2.76 -6.82 5.70
CA LEU A 201 3.42 -7.73 6.62
C LEU A 201 3.32 -9.21 6.18
N GLY A 202 2.53 -9.53 5.16
CA GLY A 202 2.32 -10.89 4.67
C GLY A 202 1.29 -11.69 5.48
N ALA A 203 0.39 -11.03 6.20
CA ALA A 203 -0.71 -11.71 6.90
C ALA A 203 -1.65 -12.40 5.90
N LYS A 204 -2.06 -13.64 6.20
CA LYS A 204 -3.07 -14.37 5.42
C LYS A 204 -4.45 -13.79 5.70
N ILE A 205 -4.92 -12.92 4.80
CA ILE A 205 -6.22 -12.24 4.91
C ILE A 205 -7.25 -13.01 4.09
N VAL A 206 -8.37 -13.37 4.72
CA VAL A 206 -9.51 -14.07 4.10
C VAL A 206 -10.75 -13.19 4.22
N GLU A 207 -11.47 -13.01 3.11
CA GLU A 207 -12.74 -12.31 3.10
C GLU A 207 -13.90 -13.32 3.27
N TYR A 208 -14.73 -13.09 4.28
CA TYR A 208 -15.90 -13.90 4.63
C TYR A 208 -17.17 -13.20 4.15
N PRO A 209 -18.08 -13.86 3.44
CA PRO A 209 -19.29 -13.22 2.92
C PRO A 209 -20.24 -12.83 4.08
N ILE A 210 -20.60 -11.56 4.11
CA ILE A 210 -21.60 -11.05 5.03
C ILE A 210 -22.70 -10.29 4.31
N GLU A 211 -23.89 -10.29 4.87
CA GLU A 211 -24.94 -9.35 4.57
C GLU A 211 -24.80 -8.16 5.52
N PHE A 212 -24.59 -6.99 4.97
CA PHE A 212 -24.57 -5.76 5.74
C PHE A 212 -25.96 -5.15 5.73
N ILE A 213 -26.52 -4.84 6.90
CA ILE A 213 -27.81 -4.17 6.99
C ILE A 213 -27.62 -2.72 7.37
N ASP A 214 -28.54 -1.85 6.95
CA ASP A 214 -28.49 -0.47 7.40
C ASP A 214 -28.99 -0.39 8.86
N ARG A 215 -28.44 0.57 9.62
CA ARG A 215 -28.84 0.75 11.02
C ARG A 215 -30.35 0.89 11.16
N SER A 216 -30.90 0.26 12.18
CA SER A 216 -32.34 0.28 12.45
C SER A 216 -32.78 1.56 13.16
N LYS A 217 -31.93 2.15 13.99
CA LYS A 217 -32.22 3.34 14.83
C LYS A 217 -31.04 4.32 14.83
N GLY A 218 -31.35 5.59 15.06
CA GLY A 218 -30.38 6.67 15.17
C GLY A 218 -29.95 7.29 13.83
N LYS A 219 -29.25 8.43 13.90
CA LYS A 219 -28.74 9.14 12.70
C LYS A 219 -27.34 8.68 12.35
N SER A 220 -27.04 8.53 11.06
CA SER A 220 -25.69 8.24 10.60
C SER A 220 -24.70 9.32 11.05
N LYS A 221 -23.69 8.92 11.79
CA LYS A 221 -22.61 9.80 12.25
C LYS A 221 -21.46 9.84 11.24
N PHE A 222 -21.71 9.42 9.99
CA PHE A 222 -20.70 9.39 8.92
C PHE A 222 -20.35 10.85 8.52
N PRO A 223 -19.16 11.36 8.86
CA PRO A 223 -18.78 12.72 8.51
C PRO A 223 -18.68 12.88 6.99
N ARG A 224 -19.15 14.03 6.45
CA ARG A 224 -19.05 14.35 5.02
C ARG A 224 -17.62 14.26 4.46
N ASN A 225 -16.61 14.39 5.32
CA ASN A 225 -15.20 14.35 4.95
C ASN A 225 -14.59 12.94 4.85
N ASN A 226 -15.32 11.86 5.16
CA ASN A 226 -14.75 10.50 5.17
C ASN A 226 -14.26 10.04 3.81
N ILE A 227 -14.91 10.43 2.70
CA ILE A 227 -14.46 10.11 1.35
C ILE A 227 -13.11 10.78 1.09
N LYS A 228 -13.01 12.10 1.39
CA LYS A 228 -11.75 12.85 1.23
C LYS A 228 -10.63 12.27 2.09
N ASP A 229 -10.93 11.90 3.34
CA ASP A 229 -9.95 11.28 4.24
C ASP A 229 -9.51 9.90 3.73
N SER A 230 -10.43 9.08 3.24
CA SER A 230 -10.10 7.77 2.65
C SER A 230 -9.21 7.90 1.42
N LEU A 231 -9.51 8.83 0.51
CA LEU A 231 -8.66 9.11 -0.65
C LEU A 231 -7.27 9.62 -0.22
N ARG A 232 -7.22 10.56 0.74
CA ARG A 232 -5.97 11.04 1.32
C ARG A 232 -5.11 9.89 1.85
N VAL A 233 -5.71 8.98 2.62
CA VAL A 233 -5.01 7.80 3.17
C VAL A 233 -4.48 6.92 2.04
N VAL A 234 -5.32 6.56 1.06
CA VAL A 234 -4.94 5.71 -0.07
C VAL A 234 -3.76 6.30 -0.86
N PHE A 235 -3.87 7.57 -1.26
CA PHE A 235 -2.78 8.22 -2.02
C PHE A 235 -1.52 8.41 -1.18
N THR A 236 -1.65 8.76 0.12
CA THR A 236 -0.49 8.89 1.00
C THR A 236 0.24 7.56 1.16
N LEU A 237 -0.48 6.47 1.34
CA LEU A 237 0.11 5.12 1.41
C LEU A 237 0.83 4.79 0.11
N ARG A 238 0.21 5.04 -1.04
CA ARG A 238 0.83 4.80 -2.35
C ARG A 238 2.09 5.64 -2.55
N LEU A 239 2.07 6.92 -2.18
CA LEU A 239 3.24 7.78 -2.27
C LEU A 239 4.37 7.31 -1.35
N ARG A 240 4.04 6.87 -0.12
CA ARG A 240 5.05 6.29 0.79
C ARG A 240 5.72 5.04 0.20
N GLU A 241 4.94 4.14 -0.38
CA GLU A 241 5.45 2.94 -1.06
C GLU A 241 6.25 3.29 -2.32
N SER A 242 5.84 4.32 -3.05
CA SER A 242 6.49 4.76 -4.29
C SER A 242 7.69 5.68 -4.07
N LYS A 243 7.97 6.10 -2.83
CA LYS A 243 9.01 7.09 -2.53
C LYS A 243 10.37 6.76 -3.16
N GLN A 244 10.79 5.50 -3.07
CA GLN A 244 12.04 5.04 -3.69
C GLN A 244 12.00 5.14 -5.22
N PHE A 245 10.87 4.73 -5.82
CA PHE A 245 10.66 4.80 -7.26
C PHE A 245 10.61 6.26 -7.77
N ILE A 246 9.96 7.15 -7.04
CA ILE A 246 9.93 8.60 -7.36
C ILE A 246 11.34 9.19 -7.32
N LYS A 247 12.11 8.91 -6.25
CA LYS A 247 13.51 9.34 -6.15
C LYS A 247 14.35 8.82 -7.32
N PHE A 248 14.16 7.54 -7.67
CA PHE A 248 14.82 6.93 -8.80
C PHE A 248 14.50 7.66 -10.12
N GLY A 249 13.24 8.02 -10.36
CA GLY A 249 12.83 8.81 -11.53
C GLY A 249 13.47 10.20 -11.57
N ILE A 250 13.54 10.89 -10.44
CA ILE A 250 14.22 12.19 -10.33
C ILE A 250 15.72 12.04 -10.65
N VAL A 251 16.38 11.02 -10.11
CA VAL A 251 17.79 10.75 -10.43
C VAL A 251 17.98 10.47 -11.91
N GLY A 252 17.08 9.70 -12.54
CA GLY A 252 17.10 9.46 -13.97
C GLY A 252 16.98 10.75 -14.80
N PHE A 253 16.09 11.67 -14.39
CA PHE A 253 15.97 12.98 -15.03
C PHE A 253 17.22 13.85 -14.85
N ILE A 254 17.83 13.85 -13.66
CA ILE A 254 19.12 14.54 -13.42
C ILE A 254 20.19 13.95 -14.33
N GLY A 255 20.27 12.63 -14.47
CA GLY A 255 21.19 11.96 -15.38
C GLY A 255 20.99 12.36 -16.84
N PHE A 256 19.74 12.53 -17.27
CA PHE A 256 19.46 13.06 -18.62
C PHE A 256 20.04 14.47 -18.82
N VAL A 257 19.83 15.37 -17.86
CA VAL A 257 20.40 16.73 -17.92
C VAL A 257 21.92 16.71 -17.91
N VAL A 258 22.53 15.87 -17.06
CA VAL A 258 23.98 15.69 -16.98
C VAL A 258 24.55 15.16 -18.30
N ASN A 259 23.86 14.19 -18.95
CA ASN A 259 24.25 13.67 -20.25
C ASN A 259 24.24 14.78 -21.31
N ALA A 260 23.14 15.52 -21.42
CA ALA A 260 23.03 16.61 -22.39
C ALA A 260 24.13 17.68 -22.21
N ALA A 261 24.33 18.14 -20.98
CA ALA A 261 25.41 19.09 -20.67
C ALA A 261 26.80 18.49 -20.92
N GLY A 262 26.99 17.20 -20.56
CA GLY A 262 28.24 16.47 -20.76
C GLY A 262 28.64 16.39 -22.24
N ILE A 263 27.69 16.13 -23.13
CA ILE A 263 27.97 16.11 -24.59
C ILE A 263 28.57 17.42 -25.04
N GLU A 264 28.00 18.54 -24.64
CA GLU A 264 28.50 19.88 -25.04
C GLU A 264 29.89 20.17 -24.41
N VAL A 265 30.08 19.82 -23.14
CA VAL A 265 31.34 19.99 -22.44
C VAL A 265 32.45 19.16 -23.13
N PHE A 266 32.21 17.91 -23.39
CA PHE A 266 33.18 17.05 -24.07
C PHE A 266 33.44 17.51 -25.50
N ARG A 267 32.38 17.93 -26.21
CA ARG A 267 32.53 18.46 -27.59
C ARG A 267 33.43 19.70 -27.68
N ALA A 268 33.46 20.52 -26.62
CA ALA A 268 34.31 21.67 -26.53
C ALA A 268 35.78 21.34 -26.18
N LEU A 269 36.14 20.13 -25.83
CA LEU A 269 37.49 19.73 -25.47
C LEU A 269 38.30 19.38 -26.70
N PRO A 270 39.49 19.99 -26.93
CA PRO A 270 40.36 19.70 -28.10
C PRO A 270 40.80 18.24 -28.20
N VAL A 271 40.88 17.54 -27.08
CA VAL A 271 41.23 16.10 -27.04
C VAL A 271 40.22 15.22 -27.80
N ILE A 272 38.98 15.65 -27.89
CA ILE A 272 37.93 14.90 -28.58
C ILE A 272 38.12 14.94 -30.10
N GLU A 273 38.59 16.09 -30.64
CA GLU A 273 38.93 16.19 -32.04
C GLU A 273 40.17 15.34 -32.35
N GLY A 274 41.21 15.42 -31.53
CA GLY A 274 42.40 14.56 -31.70
C GLY A 274 42.10 13.08 -31.59
N LEU A 275 41.14 12.64 -30.74
CA LEU A 275 40.71 11.26 -30.70
C LEU A 275 40.00 10.85 -32.00
N ALA A 276 39.11 11.67 -32.53
CA ALA A 276 38.41 11.39 -33.78
C ALA A 276 39.36 11.35 -34.97
N ASP A 277 40.34 12.24 -35.02
CA ASP A 277 41.35 12.33 -36.08
C ASP A 277 42.20 11.05 -36.17
N ASN A 278 42.52 10.41 -35.04
CA ASN A 278 43.25 9.13 -35.02
C ASN A 278 42.52 8.00 -35.77
N PHE A 279 41.20 8.12 -35.95
CA PHE A 279 40.34 7.17 -36.64
C PHE A 279 39.86 7.68 -38.00
N SER A 280 40.38 8.80 -38.51
CA SER A 280 39.94 9.44 -39.77
C SER A 280 39.99 8.52 -40.97
N HIS A 281 40.91 7.51 -40.97
CA HIS A 281 41.03 6.48 -42.01
C HIS A 281 39.80 5.55 -42.09
N PHE A 282 38.92 5.51 -41.09
CA PHE A 282 37.66 4.82 -41.13
C PHE A 282 36.50 5.66 -41.62
N ALA A 283 36.70 6.97 -41.90
CA ALA A 283 35.67 7.83 -42.43
C ALA A 283 35.07 7.23 -43.71
N GLY A 284 33.75 7.12 -43.78
CA GLY A 284 33.04 6.48 -44.88
C GLY A 284 32.86 4.94 -44.77
N VAL A 285 33.47 4.29 -43.80
CA VAL A 285 33.20 2.86 -43.55
C VAL A 285 31.97 2.72 -42.65
N PRO A 286 30.93 1.96 -43.04
CA PRO A 286 29.73 1.75 -42.22
C PRO A 286 30.11 1.33 -40.79
N ILE A 287 29.47 1.91 -39.78
CA ILE A 287 29.70 1.69 -38.36
C ILE A 287 31.06 2.20 -37.85
N LEU A 288 32.18 1.82 -38.50
CA LEU A 288 33.53 2.23 -38.09
C LEU A 288 33.75 3.74 -38.28
N GLY A 289 33.09 4.36 -39.24
CA GLY A 289 33.10 5.82 -39.45
C GLY A 289 32.61 6.63 -38.27
N LEU A 290 31.86 6.05 -37.38
CA LEU A 290 31.44 6.68 -36.11
C LEU A 290 32.63 7.02 -35.21
N LEU A 291 33.76 6.26 -35.32
CA LEU A 291 34.98 6.52 -34.56
C LEU A 291 35.68 7.81 -35.03
N ALA A 292 35.53 8.17 -36.32
CA ALA A 292 36.04 9.44 -36.87
C ALA A 292 35.16 10.64 -36.58
N ALA A 293 34.01 10.48 -35.92
CA ALA A 293 33.09 11.56 -35.61
C ALA A 293 33.29 12.08 -34.16
N PRO A 294 33.74 13.31 -33.95
CA PRO A 294 33.91 13.90 -32.62
C PRO A 294 32.61 13.81 -31.75
N ALA A 295 31.45 13.94 -32.41
CA ALA A 295 30.16 13.82 -31.74
C ALA A 295 29.95 12.48 -31.05
N SER A 296 30.49 11.37 -31.61
CA SER A 296 30.37 10.01 -31.00
C SER A 296 31.14 9.92 -29.67
N TRP A 297 32.35 10.49 -29.63
CA TRP A 297 33.17 10.52 -28.42
C TRP A 297 32.57 11.45 -27.36
N SER A 298 32.03 12.60 -27.78
CA SER A 298 31.31 13.52 -26.90
C SER A 298 30.07 12.84 -26.28
N ALA A 299 29.31 12.13 -27.09
CA ALA A 299 28.15 11.37 -26.63
C ALA A 299 28.53 10.26 -25.63
N ALA A 300 29.63 9.54 -25.89
CA ALA A 300 30.15 8.53 -24.97
C ALA A 300 30.58 9.16 -23.63
N GLY A 301 31.30 10.29 -23.66
CA GLY A 301 31.71 11.03 -22.47
C GLY A 301 30.53 11.53 -21.65
N GLY A 302 29.53 12.11 -22.32
CA GLY A 302 28.29 12.58 -21.68
C GLY A 302 27.51 11.44 -21.04
N ALA A 303 27.39 10.31 -21.72
CA ALA A 303 26.73 9.12 -21.19
C ALA A 303 27.45 8.58 -19.94
N GLU A 304 28.79 8.54 -19.95
CA GLU A 304 29.55 8.07 -18.78
C GLU A 304 29.39 9.00 -17.58
N LEU A 305 29.39 10.33 -17.79
CA LEU A 305 29.07 11.27 -16.71
C LEU A 305 27.67 11.05 -16.13
N ALA A 306 26.70 10.81 -16.99
CA ALA A 306 25.34 10.50 -16.55
C ALA A 306 25.25 9.19 -15.74
N ILE A 307 25.98 8.16 -16.17
CA ILE A 307 26.07 6.87 -15.46
C ILE A 307 26.71 7.05 -14.08
N ILE A 308 27.81 7.79 -13.99
CA ILE A 308 28.49 8.12 -12.72
C ILE A 308 27.54 8.90 -11.81
N SER A 309 26.89 9.94 -12.34
CA SER A 309 25.91 10.75 -11.60
C SER A 309 24.75 9.90 -11.08
N ASN A 310 24.14 9.08 -11.95
CA ASN A 310 23.02 8.21 -11.60
C ASN A 310 23.41 7.18 -10.56
N PHE A 311 24.56 6.50 -10.70
CA PHE A 311 25.03 5.55 -9.71
C PHE A 311 25.26 6.21 -8.36
N THR A 312 25.94 7.37 -8.36
CA THR A 312 26.26 8.13 -7.13
C THR A 312 25.00 8.59 -6.42
N LEU A 313 24.09 9.27 -7.13
CA LEU A 313 22.83 9.75 -6.55
C LEU A 313 21.92 8.62 -6.09
N ASN A 314 21.85 7.52 -6.83
CA ASN A 314 21.10 6.35 -6.38
C ASN A 314 21.71 5.76 -5.10
N ASN A 315 23.04 5.67 -4.99
CA ASN A 315 23.71 5.14 -3.81
C ASN A 315 23.52 6.02 -2.56
N ILE A 316 23.60 7.35 -2.70
CA ILE A 316 23.53 8.26 -1.52
C ILE A 316 22.12 8.69 -1.16
N TRP A 317 21.19 8.72 -2.12
CA TRP A 317 19.84 9.26 -1.91
C TRP A 317 18.71 8.27 -2.11
N THR A 318 18.63 7.58 -3.27
CA THR A 318 17.54 6.66 -3.57
C THR A 318 17.58 5.42 -2.68
N PHE A 319 18.76 4.80 -2.55
CA PHE A 319 19.00 3.58 -1.79
C PHE A 319 19.82 3.80 -0.52
N LYS A 320 19.63 4.95 0.14
CA LYS A 320 20.38 5.39 1.32
C LYS A 320 20.48 4.30 2.41
N GLU A 321 19.40 3.54 2.63
CA GLU A 321 19.35 2.47 3.64
C GLU A 321 20.27 1.27 3.32
N LYS A 322 20.65 1.13 2.06
CA LYS A 322 21.54 0.08 1.52
C LYS A 322 22.76 0.67 0.85
N LYS A 323 23.20 1.85 1.32
CA LYS A 323 24.36 2.56 0.79
C LYS A 323 25.60 1.67 0.77
N ILE A 324 26.28 1.62 -0.36
CA ILE A 324 27.55 0.92 -0.55
C ILE A 324 28.68 1.87 -0.15
N THR A 325 29.47 1.51 0.87
CA THR A 325 30.51 2.37 1.44
C THR A 325 31.94 1.82 1.22
N GLN A 326 32.09 0.51 1.01
CA GLN A 326 33.38 -0.11 0.79
C GLN A 326 33.87 0.16 -0.64
N ALA A 327 35.05 0.74 -0.83
CA ALA A 327 35.58 1.19 -2.13
C ALA A 327 35.61 0.06 -3.20
N LEU A 328 36.18 -1.11 -2.87
CA LEU A 328 36.26 -2.23 -3.80
C LEU A 328 34.86 -2.74 -4.21
N LYS A 329 33.94 -2.83 -3.25
CA LYS A 329 32.56 -3.22 -3.53
C LYS A 329 31.82 -2.16 -4.35
N LEU A 330 32.09 -0.88 -4.12
CA LEU A 330 31.56 0.23 -4.89
C LEU A 330 31.97 0.13 -6.35
N PHE A 331 33.27 -0.13 -6.60
CA PHE A 331 33.81 -0.30 -7.95
C PHE A 331 33.14 -1.47 -8.71
N PHE A 332 33.09 -2.66 -8.12
CA PHE A 332 32.42 -3.79 -8.77
C PHE A 332 30.92 -3.56 -8.97
N LYS A 333 30.28 -2.87 -8.05
CA LYS A 333 28.86 -2.52 -8.21
C LYS A 333 28.64 -1.45 -9.27
N PHE A 334 29.56 -0.54 -9.45
CA PHE A 334 29.55 0.42 -10.55
C PHE A 334 29.68 -0.28 -11.91
N LEU A 335 30.64 -1.22 -12.06
CA LEU A 335 30.74 -2.04 -13.27
C LEU A 335 29.46 -2.83 -13.54
N GLN A 336 28.89 -3.45 -12.50
CA GLN A 336 27.62 -4.16 -12.61
C GLN A 336 26.46 -3.22 -13.02
N PHE A 337 26.47 -1.99 -12.54
CA PHE A 337 25.48 -0.96 -12.91
C PHE A 337 25.60 -0.61 -14.41
N ASN A 338 26.80 -0.43 -14.93
CA ASN A 338 27.05 -0.22 -16.35
C ASN A 338 26.52 -1.38 -17.20
N LEU A 339 26.82 -2.63 -16.81
CA LEU A 339 26.34 -3.82 -17.52
C LEU A 339 24.81 -3.90 -17.55
N THR A 340 24.11 -3.47 -16.49
CA THR A 340 22.64 -3.45 -16.50
C THR A 340 22.05 -2.47 -17.51
N SER A 341 22.78 -1.43 -17.89
CA SER A 341 22.36 -0.46 -18.91
C SER A 341 22.23 -1.08 -20.31
N ILE A 342 22.95 -2.15 -20.60
CA ILE A 342 22.85 -2.88 -21.88
C ILE A 342 21.43 -3.43 -22.09
N GLY A 343 20.79 -3.95 -21.02
CA GLY A 343 19.41 -4.45 -21.10
C GLY A 343 18.41 -3.36 -21.49
N ALA A 344 18.60 -2.14 -20.99
CA ALA A 344 17.77 -0.99 -21.36
C ALA A 344 17.92 -0.64 -22.86
N VAL A 345 19.16 -0.72 -23.39
CA VAL A 345 19.43 -0.50 -24.83
C VAL A 345 18.75 -1.56 -25.68
N ILE A 346 18.81 -2.83 -25.27
CA ILE A 346 18.13 -3.93 -25.98
C ILE A 346 16.61 -3.70 -26.00
N ILE A 347 16.02 -3.34 -24.86
CA ILE A 347 14.58 -3.04 -24.78
C ILE A 347 14.20 -1.89 -25.73
N GLN A 348 14.98 -0.82 -25.75
CA GLN A 348 14.76 0.30 -26.64
C GLN A 348 14.86 -0.12 -28.11
N PHE A 349 15.89 -0.87 -28.48
CA PHE A 349 16.13 -1.36 -29.83
C PHE A 349 14.93 -2.18 -30.33
N VAL A 350 14.47 -3.14 -29.53
CA VAL A 350 13.35 -4.01 -29.89
C VAL A 350 12.04 -3.21 -29.96
N ALA A 351 11.78 -2.31 -29.00
CA ALA A 351 10.54 -1.56 -28.96
C ALA A 351 10.42 -0.57 -30.12
N VAL A 352 11.48 0.21 -30.38
CA VAL A 352 11.48 1.20 -31.46
C VAL A 352 11.57 0.52 -32.83
N GLY A 353 12.49 -0.43 -32.99
CA GLY A 353 12.64 -1.18 -34.24
C GLY A 353 11.37 -1.97 -34.60
N GLY A 354 10.77 -2.65 -33.62
CA GLY A 354 9.50 -3.35 -33.84
C GLY A 354 8.36 -2.40 -34.25
N ALA A 355 8.24 -1.27 -33.55
CA ALA A 355 7.20 -0.29 -33.90
C ALA A 355 7.37 0.27 -35.33
N THR A 356 8.60 0.56 -35.74
CA THR A 356 8.85 1.06 -37.11
C THR A 356 8.58 0.02 -38.18
N LEU A 357 8.75 -1.27 -37.91
CA LEU A 357 8.37 -2.35 -38.82
C LEU A 357 6.85 -2.44 -39.04
N PHE A 358 6.04 -2.21 -38.00
CA PHE A 358 4.58 -2.33 -38.07
C PHE A 358 3.88 -1.04 -38.56
N PHE A 359 4.37 0.12 -38.14
CA PHE A 359 3.71 1.40 -38.35
C PHE A 359 4.45 2.34 -39.31
N GLY A 360 5.54 1.87 -39.89
CA GLY A 360 6.40 2.68 -40.77
C GLY A 360 7.43 3.53 -40.02
N ASP A 361 8.54 3.83 -40.72
CA ASP A 361 9.66 4.60 -40.14
C ASP A 361 9.44 6.11 -40.26
N THR A 362 8.63 6.68 -39.37
CA THR A 362 8.39 8.12 -39.24
C THR A 362 8.97 8.66 -37.93
N LEU A 363 9.26 9.97 -37.89
CA LEU A 363 9.70 10.63 -36.66
C LEU A 363 8.71 10.39 -35.50
N MET A 364 7.42 10.49 -35.79
CA MET A 364 6.36 10.30 -34.78
C MET A 364 6.38 8.88 -34.22
N VAL A 365 6.44 7.85 -35.07
CA VAL A 365 6.48 6.44 -34.63
C VAL A 365 7.70 6.20 -33.76
N ARG A 366 8.91 6.67 -34.15
CA ARG A 366 10.12 6.52 -33.34
C ARG A 366 10.00 7.19 -31.98
N GLN A 367 9.55 8.45 -31.94
CA GLN A 367 9.47 9.22 -30.68
C GLN A 367 8.38 8.69 -29.75
N VAL A 368 7.22 8.33 -30.27
CA VAL A 368 6.14 7.75 -29.45
C VAL A 368 6.53 6.39 -28.89
N SER A 369 7.06 5.48 -29.73
CA SER A 369 7.48 4.16 -29.30
C SER A 369 8.64 4.21 -28.27
N PHE A 370 9.61 5.10 -28.48
CA PHE A 370 10.67 5.35 -27.50
C PHE A 370 10.11 5.85 -26.16
N SER A 371 9.23 6.85 -26.19
CA SER A 371 8.63 7.41 -24.97
C SER A 371 7.81 6.37 -24.21
N LEU A 372 7.03 5.55 -24.90
CA LEU A 372 6.28 4.46 -24.30
C LEU A 372 7.23 3.39 -23.72
N ALA A 373 8.24 2.99 -24.49
CA ALA A 373 9.26 2.02 -24.00
C ALA A 373 10.01 2.56 -22.79
N LEU A 374 10.38 3.84 -22.77
CA LEU A 374 11.07 4.48 -21.65
C LEU A 374 10.22 4.41 -20.39
N ILE A 375 8.96 4.82 -20.46
CA ILE A 375 8.08 4.91 -19.28
C ILE A 375 7.67 3.52 -18.79
N PHE A 376 7.26 2.64 -19.69
CA PHE A 376 6.60 1.38 -19.31
C PHE A 376 7.54 0.17 -19.24
N LEU A 377 8.71 0.22 -19.90
CA LEU A 377 9.64 -0.91 -19.95
C LEU A 377 11.02 -0.57 -19.36
N ILE A 378 11.68 0.49 -19.83
CA ILE A 378 13.08 0.80 -19.47
C ILE A 378 13.18 1.28 -18.02
N VAL A 379 12.33 2.25 -17.61
CA VAL A 379 12.35 2.76 -16.23
C VAL A 379 11.99 1.67 -15.21
N PRO A 380 10.93 0.86 -15.39
CA PRO A 380 10.64 -0.28 -14.51
C PRO A 380 11.76 -1.34 -14.52
N TYR A 381 12.32 -1.69 -15.68
CA TYR A 381 13.44 -2.62 -15.80
C TYR A 381 14.64 -2.15 -14.98
N ASN A 382 15.10 -0.91 -15.20
CA ASN A 382 16.24 -0.35 -14.48
C ASN A 382 15.96 -0.31 -12.96
N TYR A 383 14.76 0.09 -12.54
CA TYR A 383 14.38 0.08 -11.13
C TYR A 383 14.44 -1.33 -10.53
N LEU A 384 13.92 -2.33 -11.22
CA LEU A 384 13.97 -3.73 -10.79
C LEU A 384 15.40 -4.25 -10.70
N MET A 385 16.22 -4.01 -11.72
CA MET A 385 17.63 -4.44 -11.73
C MET A 385 18.41 -3.77 -10.59
N TYR A 386 18.21 -2.49 -10.36
CA TYR A 386 18.92 -1.76 -9.30
C TYR A 386 18.48 -2.24 -7.92
N THR A 387 17.18 -2.45 -7.70
CA THR A 387 16.67 -2.91 -6.40
C THR A 387 17.04 -4.37 -6.11
N ARG A 388 17.08 -5.24 -7.12
CA ARG A 388 17.36 -6.69 -6.93
C ARG A 388 18.84 -7.04 -7.01
N VAL A 389 19.58 -6.42 -7.94
CA VAL A 389 20.94 -6.83 -8.29
C VAL A 389 21.98 -5.94 -7.63
N ILE A 390 21.81 -4.61 -7.73
CA ILE A 390 22.83 -3.65 -7.26
C ILE A 390 22.71 -3.44 -5.74
N TRP A 391 21.57 -2.89 -5.27
CA TRP A 391 21.39 -2.53 -3.86
C TRP A 391 20.66 -3.58 -3.01
N LYS A 392 20.07 -4.61 -3.62
CA LYS A 392 19.39 -5.72 -2.95
C LYS A 392 18.42 -5.25 -1.86
N THR A 393 17.56 -4.27 -2.20
CA THR A 393 16.58 -3.69 -1.28
C THR A 393 15.31 -4.53 -1.14
N HIS A 394 15.03 -5.48 -2.05
CA HIS A 394 13.95 -6.43 -1.87
C HIS A 394 14.25 -7.34 -0.69
N LYS A 395 13.42 -7.27 0.36
CA LYS A 395 13.35 -8.33 1.35
C LYS A 395 12.94 -9.61 0.60
N LYS A 396 13.67 -10.71 0.82
CA LYS A 396 13.14 -12.04 0.47
C LYS A 396 11.80 -12.17 1.16
N LEU A 397 10.72 -12.31 0.38
CA LEU A 397 9.41 -12.69 0.86
C LEU A 397 9.49 -14.06 1.51
#